data_09feb70cc8397c4c9c8a16dc9d4af37f
#
_entry.id   09feb70cc8397c4c9c8a16dc9d4af37f
#
_cell.length_a   1.000
_cell.length_b   1.000
_cell.length_c   1.000
_cell.angle_alpha   90.00
_cell.angle_beta   90.00
_cell.angle_gamma   90.00
#
_symmetry.space_group_name_H-M   'P 1'
#
loop_
_entity.id
_entity.type
_entity.pdbx_description
1 polymer ?
#
loop_
_entity_poly.entity_id
_entity_poly.type
_entity_poly.pdbx_seq_one_letter_code
_entity_poly.pdbx_strand_id
1 'polypeptide(L)'
;MTSDSEPLFAISNLKQVWVMVNIYASNLRYIKVGDAVKVRTVAYPDDLYQGKIDKIYNVFDDNEHVLKARVVLENQDLNLMPGLGADIIIDKNLSNEVAFAIPNKAKVFNNNKEYVVVYKNDCELEIRKINSFAQNEEFTYIKEKFDANEKIVTTNALLIFEQLKP
;
A
#
# COMPACT_ATOMS: atom_id res chain seq x y z
N MET A 1 43.40 25.43 -19.72
CA MET A 1 42.57 24.70 -18.75
C MET A 1 41.13 25.06 -19.05
N THR A 2 40.46 24.26 -19.85
CA THR A 2 39.04 24.43 -20.18
C THR A 2 38.24 23.84 -19.03
N SER A 3 37.52 24.70 -18.31
CA SER A 3 36.53 24.30 -17.31
C SER A 3 35.45 23.50 -18.00
N ASP A 4 35.06 22.37 -17.40
CA ASP A 4 33.88 21.57 -17.80
C ASP A 4 32.70 22.53 -17.94
N SER A 5 32.21 22.66 -19.16
CA SER A 5 31.04 23.49 -19.44
C SER A 5 29.79 22.75 -18.94
N GLU A 6 29.27 23.20 -17.82
CA GLU A 6 27.91 22.82 -17.44
C GLU A 6 26.96 23.23 -18.57
N PRO A 7 25.99 22.38 -18.93
CA PRO A 7 25.03 22.71 -19.97
C PRO A 7 24.22 23.94 -19.55
N LEU A 8 24.22 24.97 -20.42
CA LEU A 8 23.52 26.22 -20.15
C LEU A 8 21.99 26.07 -20.12
N PHE A 9 21.47 25.07 -20.79
CA PHE A 9 20.04 24.75 -20.81
C PHE A 9 19.82 23.29 -21.21
N ALA A 10 18.69 22.72 -20.79
CA ALA A 10 18.22 21.41 -21.19
C ALA A 10 16.79 21.52 -21.76
N ILE A 11 16.54 20.87 -22.90
CA ILE A 11 15.23 20.80 -23.51
C ILE A 11 14.69 19.38 -23.31
N SER A 12 13.52 19.26 -22.69
CA SER A 12 12.87 18.00 -22.43
C SER A 12 11.44 17.98 -22.98
N ASN A 13 11.05 16.85 -23.55
CA ASN A 13 9.65 16.63 -23.92
C ASN A 13 8.89 16.11 -22.70
N LEU A 14 8.02 16.92 -22.15
CA LEU A 14 7.25 16.60 -20.94
C LEU A 14 5.85 16.01 -21.23
N LYS A 15 5.49 15.73 -22.49
CA LYS A 15 4.19 15.11 -22.82
C LYS A 15 4.02 13.71 -22.22
N GLN A 16 5.12 13.07 -21.89
CA GLN A 16 5.15 11.80 -21.19
C GLN A 16 6.22 11.87 -20.11
N VAL A 17 5.87 11.46 -18.90
CA VAL A 17 6.80 11.44 -17.76
C VAL A 17 6.93 10.03 -17.20
N TRP A 18 8.04 9.77 -16.51
CA TRP A 18 8.32 8.50 -15.88
C TRP A 18 8.38 8.69 -14.37
N VAL A 19 7.73 7.77 -13.67
CA VAL A 19 7.88 7.64 -12.21
C VAL A 19 8.73 6.41 -11.91
N MET A 20 9.81 6.60 -11.17
CA MET A 20 10.64 5.52 -10.67
C MET A 20 10.11 5.10 -9.29
N VAL A 21 9.75 3.84 -9.18
CA VAL A 21 9.10 3.26 -7.99
C VAL A 21 10.02 2.25 -7.34
N ASN A 22 10.16 2.33 -6.03
CA ASN A 22 10.84 1.33 -5.24
C ASN A 22 9.88 0.20 -4.86
N ILE A 23 10.19 -1.02 -5.27
CA ILE A 23 9.40 -2.22 -4.99
C ILE A 23 10.15 -3.05 -3.95
N TYR A 24 9.56 -3.22 -2.78
CA TYR A 24 10.08 -4.13 -1.77
C TYR A 24 9.89 -5.59 -2.19
N ALA A 25 10.84 -6.45 -1.82
CA ALA A 25 10.83 -7.87 -2.18
C ALA A 25 9.53 -8.59 -1.81
N SER A 26 8.90 -8.23 -0.68
CA SER A 26 7.61 -8.76 -0.24
C SER A 26 6.46 -8.53 -1.22
N ASN A 27 6.53 -7.46 -2.00
CA ASN A 27 5.47 -7.03 -2.92
C ASN A 27 5.71 -7.50 -4.36
N LEU A 28 6.91 -8.01 -4.66
CA LEU A 28 7.30 -8.37 -6.02
C LEU A 28 6.37 -9.41 -6.66
N ARG A 29 5.88 -10.37 -5.87
CA ARG A 29 4.95 -11.41 -6.34
C ARG A 29 3.61 -10.87 -6.87
N TYR A 30 3.26 -9.65 -6.48
CA TYR A 30 1.98 -9.03 -6.85
C TYR A 30 2.09 -8.06 -8.01
N ILE A 31 3.30 -7.74 -8.46
CA ILE A 31 3.58 -6.66 -9.41
C ILE A 31 4.16 -7.24 -10.69
N LYS A 32 3.59 -6.85 -11.83
CA LYS A 32 4.03 -7.30 -13.15
C LYS A 32 4.14 -6.15 -14.13
N VAL A 33 5.02 -6.28 -15.10
CA VAL A 33 5.05 -5.39 -16.27
C VAL A 33 3.70 -5.46 -16.96
N GLY A 34 3.14 -4.30 -17.28
CA GLY A 34 1.82 -4.16 -17.87
C GLY A 34 0.70 -3.86 -16.88
N ASP A 35 0.95 -3.93 -15.57
CA ASP A 35 -0.07 -3.58 -14.57
C ASP A 35 -0.46 -2.12 -14.68
N ALA A 36 -1.77 -1.86 -14.63
CA ALA A 36 -2.31 -0.52 -14.50
C ALA A 36 -2.11 -0.03 -13.06
N VAL A 37 -1.71 1.21 -12.92
CA VAL A 37 -1.47 1.85 -11.64
C VAL A 37 -2.09 3.24 -11.61
N LYS A 38 -2.41 3.71 -10.42
CA LYS A 38 -2.77 5.10 -10.15
C LYS A 38 -1.60 5.78 -9.48
N VAL A 39 -1.30 6.99 -9.90
CA VAL A 39 -0.21 7.79 -9.36
C VAL A 39 -0.79 9.03 -8.76
N ARG A 40 -0.44 9.29 -7.51
CA ARG A 40 -0.77 10.51 -6.78
C ARG A 40 0.52 11.26 -6.50
N THR A 41 0.55 12.55 -6.79
CA THR A 41 1.74 13.39 -6.54
C THR A 41 1.55 14.24 -5.30
N VAL A 42 2.64 14.64 -4.67
CA VAL A 42 2.61 15.54 -3.51
C VAL A 42 2.06 16.91 -3.89
N ALA A 43 2.28 17.36 -5.13
CA ALA A 43 1.80 18.65 -5.61
C ALA A 43 0.29 18.67 -5.88
N TYR A 44 -0.29 17.53 -6.25
CA TYR A 44 -1.71 17.38 -6.60
C TYR A 44 -2.26 16.14 -5.87
N PRO A 45 -2.53 16.23 -4.56
CA PRO A 45 -2.90 15.07 -3.74
C PRO A 45 -4.28 14.52 -4.04
N ASP A 46 -5.17 15.33 -4.59
CA ASP A 46 -6.54 14.96 -4.94
C ASP A 46 -6.64 14.35 -6.36
N ASP A 47 -5.61 14.51 -7.19
CA ASP A 47 -5.59 14.04 -8.55
C ASP A 47 -4.94 12.65 -8.64
N LEU A 48 -5.61 11.73 -9.33
CA LEU A 48 -5.12 10.38 -9.62
C LEU A 48 -4.80 10.24 -11.10
N TYR A 49 -3.52 10.21 -11.41
CA TYR A 49 -3.03 10.00 -12.78
C TYR A 49 -2.98 8.51 -13.09
N GLN A 50 -3.48 8.12 -14.25
CA GLN A 50 -3.43 6.73 -14.71
C GLN A 50 -2.09 6.45 -15.36
N GLY A 51 -1.46 5.36 -14.95
CA GLY A 51 -0.17 4.93 -15.47
C GLY A 51 -0.11 3.43 -15.70
N LYS A 52 1.02 2.99 -16.24
CA LYS A 52 1.29 1.58 -16.50
C LYS A 52 2.73 1.26 -16.12
N ILE A 53 2.94 0.11 -15.50
CA ILE A 53 4.29 -0.40 -15.28
C ILE A 53 4.87 -0.84 -16.62
N ASP A 54 5.84 -0.10 -17.09
CA ASP A 54 6.49 -0.35 -18.37
C ASP A 54 7.69 -1.31 -18.20
N LYS A 55 8.44 -1.17 -17.13
CA LYS A 55 9.63 -1.98 -16.90
C LYS A 55 9.88 -2.21 -15.41
N ILE A 56 10.34 -3.41 -15.07
CA ILE A 56 10.90 -3.74 -13.75
C ILE A 56 12.39 -4.04 -13.98
N TYR A 57 13.25 -3.37 -13.22
CA TYR A 57 14.69 -3.58 -13.28
C TYR A 57 15.06 -4.73 -12.34
N ASN A 58 15.66 -5.79 -12.87
CA ASN A 58 15.99 -7.01 -12.13
C ASN A 58 17.32 -6.89 -11.32
N VAL A 59 17.66 -5.69 -10.92
CA VAL A 59 18.85 -5.44 -10.11
C VAL A 59 18.38 -4.80 -8.82
N PHE A 60 18.67 -5.45 -7.70
CA PHE A 60 18.43 -4.85 -6.38
C PHE A 60 19.38 -3.67 -6.17
N ASP A 61 18.87 -2.63 -5.57
CA ASP A 61 19.72 -1.59 -5.02
C ASP A 61 20.38 -2.12 -3.75
N ASP A 62 21.69 -2.16 -3.74
CA ASP A 62 22.48 -2.79 -2.65
C ASP A 62 22.27 -2.09 -1.29
N ASN A 63 21.90 -0.81 -1.29
CA ASN A 63 21.68 -0.03 -0.08
C ASN A 63 20.26 -0.14 0.46
N GLU A 64 19.26 -0.17 -0.44
CA GLU A 64 17.85 -0.09 -0.06
C GLU A 64 17.12 -1.45 -0.10
N HIS A 65 17.74 -2.49 -0.69
CA HIS A 65 17.15 -3.82 -0.89
C HIS A 65 15.79 -3.79 -1.62
N VAL A 66 15.65 -2.88 -2.58
CA VAL A 66 14.46 -2.70 -3.40
C VAL A 66 14.78 -2.92 -4.87
N LEU A 67 13.78 -3.36 -5.63
CA LEU A 67 13.81 -3.31 -7.09
C LEU A 67 13.19 -1.99 -7.55
N LYS A 68 13.73 -1.44 -8.62
CA LYS A 68 13.16 -0.26 -9.26
C LYS A 68 12.23 -0.66 -10.39
N ALA A 69 11.07 -0.01 -10.47
CA ALA A 69 10.18 -0.12 -11.61
C ALA A 69 9.94 1.25 -12.23
N ARG A 70 9.70 1.25 -13.53
CA ARG A 70 9.35 2.44 -14.28
C ARG A 70 7.85 2.42 -14.57
N VAL A 71 7.16 3.45 -14.17
CA VAL A 71 5.78 3.73 -14.53
C VAL A 71 5.77 4.87 -15.54
N VAL A 72 5.03 4.70 -16.62
CA VAL A 72 4.87 5.70 -17.66
C VAL A 72 3.50 6.37 -17.50
N LEU A 73 3.50 7.71 -17.54
CA LEU A 73 2.32 8.56 -17.42
C LEU A 73 2.22 9.49 -18.63
N GLU A 74 1.02 9.65 -19.17
CA GLU A 74 0.72 10.73 -20.09
C GLU A 74 0.57 12.06 -19.30
N ASN A 75 1.15 13.12 -19.83
CA ASN A 75 1.18 14.45 -19.20
C ASN A 75 0.72 15.50 -20.20
N GLN A 76 -0.54 15.40 -20.64
CA GLN A 76 -1.09 16.28 -21.68
C GLN A 76 -1.15 17.75 -21.22
N ASP A 77 -1.49 17.98 -19.96
CA ASP A 77 -1.61 19.32 -19.39
C ASP A 77 -0.29 19.90 -18.89
N LEU A 78 0.82 19.13 -19.03
CA LEU A 78 2.17 19.51 -18.60
C LEU A 78 2.29 19.85 -17.10
N ASN A 79 1.36 19.39 -16.27
CA ASN A 79 1.34 19.63 -14.82
C ASN A 79 2.37 18.78 -14.06
N LEU A 80 2.74 17.62 -14.62
CA LEU A 80 3.71 16.73 -14.00
C LEU A 80 5.13 17.16 -14.40
N MET A 81 5.93 17.53 -13.41
CA MET A 81 7.29 17.98 -13.60
C MET A 81 8.29 16.96 -13.04
N PRO A 82 9.47 16.81 -13.66
CA PRO A 82 10.54 15.99 -13.09
C PRO A 82 10.92 16.50 -11.69
N GLY A 83 11.19 15.54 -10.78
CA GLY A 83 11.56 15.84 -9.39
C GLY A 83 10.38 15.86 -8.40
N LEU A 84 9.14 15.75 -8.86
CA LEU A 84 7.99 15.61 -7.97
C LEU A 84 8.00 14.25 -7.26
N GLY A 85 7.75 14.26 -5.94
CA GLY A 85 7.45 13.05 -5.19
C GLY A 85 6.09 12.48 -5.58
N ALA A 86 6.00 11.15 -5.67
CA ALA A 86 4.77 10.48 -6.07
C ALA A 86 4.57 9.15 -5.35
N ASP A 87 3.32 8.85 -5.00
CA ASP A 87 2.86 7.57 -4.49
C ASP A 87 2.22 6.76 -5.61
N ILE A 88 2.49 5.46 -5.62
CA ILE A 88 1.89 4.53 -6.57
C ILE A 88 0.87 3.66 -5.86
N ILE A 89 -0.33 3.64 -6.39
CA ILE A 89 -1.45 2.83 -5.92
C ILE A 89 -1.70 1.72 -6.93
N ILE A 90 -1.61 0.48 -6.50
CA ILE A 90 -1.83 -0.72 -7.33
C ILE A 90 -3.02 -1.48 -6.75
N ASP A 91 -4.13 -1.49 -7.47
CA ASP A 91 -5.29 -2.28 -7.09
C ASP A 91 -5.10 -3.71 -7.60
N LYS A 92 -5.04 -4.68 -6.69
CA LYS A 92 -4.90 -6.09 -7.03
C LYS A 92 -5.99 -6.94 -6.39
N ASN A 93 -6.64 -7.75 -7.21
CA ASN A 93 -7.46 -8.84 -6.71
C ASN A 93 -6.51 -9.99 -6.33
N LEU A 94 -6.27 -10.18 -5.04
CA LEU A 94 -5.31 -11.15 -4.54
C LEU A 94 -5.84 -12.58 -4.50
N SER A 95 -7.16 -12.77 -4.49
CA SER A 95 -7.81 -14.10 -4.52
C SER A 95 -9.28 -14.01 -4.91
N ASN A 96 -9.84 -15.13 -5.39
CA ASN A 96 -11.29 -15.33 -5.51
C ASN A 96 -11.91 -15.80 -4.17
N GLU A 97 -11.13 -15.88 -3.10
CA GLU A 97 -11.61 -16.28 -1.78
C GLU A 97 -12.32 -15.11 -1.09
N VAL A 98 -13.36 -15.43 -0.37
CA VAL A 98 -14.06 -14.43 0.45
C VAL A 98 -13.13 -14.02 1.58
N ALA A 99 -12.83 -12.73 1.63
CA ALA A 99 -12.06 -12.11 2.69
C ALA A 99 -12.97 -11.23 3.54
N PHE A 100 -12.72 -11.20 4.84
CA PHE A 100 -13.36 -10.26 5.75
C PHE A 100 -12.44 -9.07 5.96
N ALA A 101 -12.96 -7.86 5.79
CA ALA A 101 -12.24 -6.63 6.06
C ALA A 101 -12.57 -6.15 7.47
N ILE A 102 -11.58 -6.05 8.33
CA ILE A 102 -11.72 -5.49 9.67
C ILE A 102 -10.99 -4.16 9.77
N PRO A 103 -11.55 -3.13 10.42
CA PRO A 103 -10.85 -1.86 10.60
C PRO A 103 -9.53 -2.07 11.35
N ASN A 104 -8.45 -1.42 10.92
CA ASN A 104 -7.12 -1.55 11.55
C ASN A 104 -7.16 -1.25 13.06
N LYS A 105 -8.01 -0.31 13.49
CA LYS A 105 -8.20 0.05 14.90
C LYS A 105 -8.81 -1.06 15.77
N ALA A 106 -9.41 -2.09 15.17
CA ALA A 106 -9.92 -3.25 15.91
C ALA A 106 -8.86 -4.32 16.14
N LYS A 107 -7.75 -4.26 15.41
CA LYS A 107 -6.67 -5.23 15.50
C LYS A 107 -5.78 -4.96 16.70
N VAL A 108 -5.61 -5.97 17.54
CA VAL A 108 -4.69 -5.96 18.67
C VAL A 108 -3.51 -6.89 18.37
N PHE A 109 -2.30 -6.37 18.50
CA PHE A 109 -1.08 -7.15 18.31
C PHE A 109 -0.46 -7.46 19.68
N ASN A 110 -0.33 -8.74 19.99
CA ASN A 110 0.23 -9.20 21.26
C ASN A 110 1.04 -10.49 21.07
N ASN A 111 2.25 -10.54 21.63
CA ASN A 111 3.15 -11.70 21.57
C ASN A 111 3.31 -12.27 20.13
N ASN A 112 3.56 -11.40 19.18
CA ASN A 112 3.73 -11.74 17.77
C ASN A 112 2.52 -12.43 17.11
N LYS A 113 1.33 -12.19 17.66
CA LYS A 113 0.05 -12.70 17.14
C LYS A 113 -0.96 -11.57 17.06
N GLU A 114 -1.89 -11.70 16.15
CA GLU A 114 -2.96 -10.74 15.91
C GLU A 114 -4.27 -11.25 16.50
N TYR A 115 -5.01 -10.34 17.12
CA TYR A 115 -6.28 -10.64 17.79
C TYR A 115 -7.31 -9.57 17.49
N VAL A 116 -8.57 -9.93 17.65
CA VAL A 116 -9.70 -9.01 17.73
C VAL A 116 -10.54 -9.35 18.97
N VAL A 117 -11.25 -8.37 19.46
CA VAL A 117 -12.27 -8.58 20.48
C VAL A 117 -13.62 -8.64 19.78
N VAL A 118 -14.30 -9.75 19.94
CA VAL A 118 -15.64 -10.00 19.39
C VAL A 118 -16.68 -9.77 20.50
N TYR A 119 -17.65 -8.91 20.21
CA TYR A 119 -18.80 -8.69 21.06
C TYR A 119 -19.94 -9.64 20.64
N LYS A 120 -20.39 -10.48 21.55
CA LYS A 120 -21.52 -11.36 21.36
C LYS A 120 -22.79 -10.80 21.99
N ASN A 121 -22.67 -10.36 23.26
CA ASN A 121 -23.75 -9.71 24.02
C ASN A 121 -23.14 -8.89 25.19
N ASP A 122 -23.99 -8.21 25.96
CA ASP A 122 -23.58 -7.29 27.01
C ASP A 122 -22.75 -7.92 28.14
N CYS A 123 -22.78 -9.24 28.27
CA CYS A 123 -22.04 -9.99 29.28
C CYS A 123 -20.93 -10.87 28.69
N GLU A 124 -20.78 -10.90 27.36
CA GLU A 124 -19.87 -11.83 26.71
C GLU A 124 -19.05 -11.15 25.60
N LEU A 125 -17.76 -11.03 25.90
CA LEU A 125 -16.71 -10.62 24.96
C LEU A 125 -15.75 -11.78 24.78
N GLU A 126 -15.31 -12.01 23.55
CA GLU A 126 -14.37 -13.09 23.20
C GLU A 126 -13.12 -12.52 22.54
N ILE A 127 -11.94 -12.96 23.00
CA ILE A 127 -10.69 -12.72 22.29
C ILE A 127 -10.54 -13.79 21.21
N ARG A 128 -10.49 -13.36 19.96
CA ARG A 128 -10.29 -14.27 18.82
C ARG A 128 -8.99 -13.96 18.12
N LYS A 129 -8.14 -14.97 17.97
CA LYS A 129 -6.93 -14.88 17.15
C LYS A 129 -7.31 -14.79 15.69
N ILE A 130 -6.63 -13.95 14.95
CA ILE A 130 -6.78 -13.78 13.51
C ILE A 130 -5.44 -13.96 12.79
N ASN A 131 -5.50 -14.23 11.48
CA ASN A 131 -4.32 -14.30 10.62
C ASN A 131 -4.56 -13.39 9.42
N SER A 132 -3.93 -12.24 9.44
CA SER A 132 -4.02 -11.29 8.32
C SER A 132 -3.14 -11.75 7.16
N PHE A 133 -3.64 -11.58 5.94
CA PHE A 133 -2.87 -11.85 4.73
C PHE A 133 -2.64 -10.61 3.87
N ALA A 134 -3.40 -9.54 4.09
CA ALA A 134 -3.23 -8.24 3.46
C ALA A 134 -3.73 -7.14 4.39
N GLN A 135 -3.23 -5.93 4.19
CA GLN A 135 -3.63 -4.73 4.93
C GLN A 135 -3.49 -3.52 4.02
N ASN A 136 -4.40 -2.56 4.16
CA ASN A 136 -4.29 -1.22 3.59
C ASN A 136 -4.33 -0.16 4.71
N GLU A 137 -4.48 1.11 4.36
CA GLU A 137 -4.51 2.23 5.33
C GLU A 137 -5.65 2.13 6.35
N GLU A 138 -6.79 1.56 5.98
CA GLU A 138 -8.01 1.53 6.80
C GLU A 138 -8.35 0.14 7.33
N PHE A 139 -8.06 -0.92 6.54
CA PHE A 139 -8.55 -2.27 6.79
C PHE A 139 -7.43 -3.32 6.77
N THR A 140 -7.60 -4.32 7.63
CA THR A 140 -6.86 -5.58 7.61
C THR A 140 -7.76 -6.67 7.05
N TYR A 141 -7.24 -7.47 6.11
CA TYR A 141 -7.96 -8.55 5.43
C TYR A 141 -7.58 -9.90 6.02
N ILE A 142 -8.58 -10.66 6.40
CA ILE A 142 -8.45 -11.96 7.06
C ILE A 142 -9.30 -13.02 6.34
N LYS A 143 -8.96 -14.30 6.57
CA LYS A 143 -9.70 -15.43 6.01
C LYS A 143 -10.71 -16.06 6.99
N GLU A 144 -10.56 -15.75 8.26
CA GLU A 144 -11.46 -16.20 9.31
C GLU A 144 -12.86 -15.64 9.07
N LYS A 145 -13.87 -16.51 9.26
CA LYS A 145 -15.27 -16.14 9.12
C LYS A 145 -15.80 -15.61 10.44
N PHE A 146 -16.64 -14.60 10.33
CA PHE A 146 -17.45 -14.09 11.44
C PHE A 146 -18.93 -14.34 11.12
N ASP A 147 -19.71 -14.65 12.15
CA ASP A 147 -21.13 -14.78 11.99
C ASP A 147 -21.79 -13.42 11.75
N ALA A 148 -22.91 -13.40 11.03
CA ALA A 148 -23.58 -12.16 10.64
C ALA A 148 -24.00 -11.28 11.84
N ASN A 149 -24.15 -11.87 13.02
CA ASN A 149 -24.55 -11.17 14.25
C ASN A 149 -23.36 -10.78 15.14
N GLU A 150 -22.15 -11.25 14.85
CA GLU A 150 -20.97 -10.90 15.61
C GLU A 150 -20.54 -9.46 15.27
N LYS A 151 -20.21 -8.70 16.32
CA LYS A 151 -19.68 -7.35 16.18
C LYS A 151 -18.23 -7.33 16.65
N ILE A 152 -17.37 -6.61 15.94
CA ILE A 152 -15.97 -6.44 16.32
C ILE A 152 -15.82 -5.11 17.03
N VAL A 153 -15.17 -5.13 18.19
CA VAL A 153 -14.89 -3.93 18.98
C VAL A 153 -13.82 -3.11 18.27
N THR A 154 -14.13 -1.87 17.97
CA THR A 154 -13.22 -0.93 17.29
C THR A 154 -12.70 0.19 18.20
N THR A 155 -13.40 0.48 19.28
CA THR A 155 -13.04 1.54 20.23
C THR A 155 -12.46 0.90 21.48
N ASN A 156 -11.30 1.37 21.94
CA ASN A 156 -10.59 0.83 23.12
C ASN A 156 -10.32 -0.69 23.05
N ALA A 157 -10.18 -1.25 21.86
CA ALA A 157 -9.99 -2.69 21.65
C ALA A 157 -8.79 -3.25 22.44
N LEU A 158 -7.68 -2.51 22.51
CA LEU A 158 -6.50 -2.90 23.28
C LEU A 158 -6.77 -2.94 24.78
N LEU A 159 -7.47 -1.95 25.34
CA LEU A 159 -7.76 -1.91 26.78
C LEU A 159 -8.67 -3.06 27.19
N ILE A 160 -9.69 -3.34 26.38
CA ILE A 160 -10.61 -4.46 26.63
C ILE A 160 -9.88 -5.79 26.50
N PHE A 161 -9.00 -5.93 25.50
CA PHE A 161 -8.18 -7.12 25.33
C PHE A 161 -7.30 -7.40 26.56
N GLU A 162 -6.63 -6.37 27.10
CA GLU A 162 -5.77 -6.52 28.29
C GLU A 162 -6.56 -6.92 29.55
N GLN A 163 -7.82 -6.50 29.67
CA GLN A 163 -8.69 -6.91 30.78
C GLN A 163 -9.24 -8.33 30.64
N LEU A 164 -9.41 -8.79 29.41
CA LEU A 164 -9.92 -10.14 29.12
C LEU A 164 -8.82 -11.21 29.05
N LYS A 165 -7.58 -10.76 28.97
CA LYS A 165 -6.43 -11.66 28.92
C LYS A 165 -6.26 -12.37 30.25
N PRO A 166 -6.19 -13.72 30.28
CA PRO A 166 -5.98 -14.51 31.51
C PRO A 166 -4.61 -14.27 32.14
#